data_365a4ca048fdc7b31a8b63fef031aec4
#
_entry.id   365a4ca048fdc7b31a8b63fef031aec4
#
_cell.length_a   1.000
_cell.length_b   1.000
_cell.length_c   1.000
_cell.angle_alpha   90.00
_cell.angle_beta   90.00
_cell.angle_gamma   90.00
#
_symmetry.space_group_name_H-M   'P 1'
#
loop_
_entity.id
_entity.type
_entity.pdbx_description
1 polymer ?
#
loop_
_entity_poly.entity_id
_entity_poly.type
_entity_poly.pdbx_seq_one_letter_code
_entity_poly.pdbx_strand_id
1 'polypeptide(L)'
;FNRNPGLSLPLIALQYHEVKIQMEFRPANELIVGVDANGDRDFASNTTSIVDSAGVSLPACALYVDYVYLDTEERRRFAQMSHEYLIDQLQFMGYESIQIAQVPQKIRLNFNHPVKELIWTLQWQANFEVGTAYNDWFNFSASLPGTPLPSNATDLITDAQITLNGHDRFSVRPQTYFRLVQPYQCHTRIPNNFIYLYSFGLRPEEHQPSGTVNMSRIDNAQLKFNMT
;
A
#
# COMPACT_ATOMS: atom_id res chain seq x y z
N PHE A 1 11.66 -1.27 12.62
CA PHE A 1 12.61 -0.45 13.40
C PHE A 1 11.90 0.49 14.38
N ASN A 2 10.75 1.06 14.02
CA ASN A 2 10.07 2.11 14.80
C ASN A 2 8.99 1.60 15.77
N ARG A 3 8.53 0.36 15.64
CA ARG A 3 7.43 -0.19 16.46
C ARG A 3 7.90 -0.83 17.76
N ASN A 4 9.15 -1.27 17.81
CA ASN A 4 9.71 -1.96 18.96
C ASN A 4 11.14 -1.46 19.21
N PRO A 5 11.45 -0.90 20.40
CA PRO A 5 12.80 -0.44 20.73
C PRO A 5 13.86 -1.53 20.64
N GLY A 6 13.50 -2.80 20.91
CA GLY A 6 14.41 -3.94 20.77
C GLY A 6 14.80 -4.27 19.33
N LEU A 7 14.11 -3.70 18.33
CA LEU A 7 14.38 -3.82 16.90
C LEU A 7 14.90 -2.52 16.29
N SER A 8 15.36 -1.58 17.11
CA SER A 8 15.98 -0.33 16.64
C SER A 8 17.27 -0.61 15.87
N LEU A 9 17.68 0.33 15.01
CA LEU A 9 18.90 0.18 14.23
C LEU A 9 20.14 0.18 15.13
N PRO A 10 21.05 -0.79 14.99
CA PRO A 10 22.24 -0.91 15.82
C PRO A 10 23.33 0.08 15.33
N LEU A 11 23.18 1.37 15.59
CA LEU A 11 24.08 2.42 15.07
C LEU A 11 25.55 2.20 15.44
N ILE A 12 25.82 1.56 16.57
CA ILE A 12 27.19 1.23 17.00
C ILE A 12 27.82 0.21 16.05
N ALA A 13 27.06 -0.76 15.58
CA ALA A 13 27.53 -1.75 14.61
C ALA A 13 27.66 -1.15 13.20
N LEU A 14 26.96 -0.06 12.91
CA LEU A 14 26.97 0.65 11.62
C LEU A 14 28.04 1.74 11.54
N GLN A 15 29.16 1.60 12.23
CA GLN A 15 30.20 2.61 12.35
C GLN A 15 30.72 3.16 11.00
N TYR A 16 30.73 2.35 9.95
CA TYR A 16 31.20 2.72 8.61
C TYR A 16 30.06 2.81 7.57
N HIS A 17 28.81 2.77 8.03
CA HIS A 17 27.65 2.83 7.18
C HIS A 17 26.75 4.00 7.59
N GLU A 18 26.42 4.84 6.64
CA GLU A 18 25.43 5.90 6.86
C GLU A 18 24.01 5.35 6.72
N VAL A 19 23.15 5.72 7.66
CA VAL A 19 21.70 5.53 7.53
C VAL A 19 21.13 6.75 6.81
N LYS A 20 20.57 6.53 5.61
CA LYS A 20 19.96 7.58 4.80
C LYS A 20 18.47 7.27 4.63
N ILE A 21 17.65 8.29 4.82
CA ILE A 21 16.22 8.25 4.50
C ILE A 21 16.02 9.18 3.32
N GLN A 22 15.62 8.61 2.20
CA GLN A 22 15.27 9.35 1.01
C GLN A 22 13.77 9.48 0.93
N MET A 23 13.27 10.70 0.84
CA MET A 23 11.85 11.02 0.71
C MET A 23 11.64 11.91 -0.51
N GLU A 24 10.70 11.53 -1.33
CA GLU A 24 10.26 12.31 -2.49
C GLU A 24 8.81 12.74 -2.25
N PHE A 25 8.56 14.03 -2.26
CA PHE A 25 7.23 14.59 -2.08
C PHE A 25 6.61 14.91 -3.44
N ARG A 26 5.32 14.65 -3.55
CA ARG A 26 4.56 15.11 -4.71
C ARG A 26 4.45 16.64 -4.72
N PRO A 27 4.36 17.26 -5.90
CA PRO A 27 4.14 18.69 -6.00
C PRO A 27 2.79 19.08 -5.38
N ALA A 28 2.72 20.31 -4.85
CA ALA A 28 1.56 20.75 -4.05
C ALA A 28 0.23 20.72 -4.84
N ASN A 29 0.26 20.99 -6.14
CA ASN A 29 -0.91 20.93 -7.00
C ASN A 29 -1.52 19.53 -7.15
N GLU A 30 -0.77 18.48 -6.87
CA GLU A 30 -1.26 17.10 -6.84
C GLU A 30 -1.84 16.70 -5.47
N LEU A 31 -1.58 17.48 -4.43
CA LEU A 31 -1.97 17.15 -3.06
C LEU A 31 -3.21 17.89 -2.58
N ILE A 32 -3.59 18.97 -3.27
CA ILE A 32 -4.67 19.85 -2.85
C ILE A 32 -5.92 19.57 -3.70
N VAL A 33 -7.04 19.51 -3.04
CA VAL A 33 -8.37 19.45 -3.66
C VAL A 33 -9.13 20.70 -3.22
N GLY A 34 -9.73 21.40 -4.17
CA GLY A 34 -10.63 22.51 -3.89
C GLY A 34 -11.89 22.02 -3.18
N VAL A 35 -12.50 22.89 -2.42
CA VAL A 35 -13.84 22.68 -1.87
C VAL A 35 -14.77 23.79 -2.36
N ASP A 36 -16.01 23.44 -2.63
CA ASP A 36 -17.05 24.39 -3.01
C ASP A 36 -17.58 25.20 -1.80
N ALA A 37 -18.53 26.06 -2.04
CA ALA A 37 -19.15 26.89 -1.01
C ALA A 37 -19.90 26.08 0.08
N ASN A 38 -20.25 24.84 -0.20
CA ASN A 38 -20.90 23.92 0.74
C ASN A 38 -19.91 23.09 1.56
N GLY A 39 -18.61 23.16 1.22
CA GLY A 39 -17.55 22.35 1.83
C GLY A 39 -17.37 20.99 1.17
N ASP A 40 -18.08 20.72 0.08
CA ASP A 40 -17.90 19.51 -0.72
C ASP A 40 -16.68 19.62 -1.62
N ARG A 41 -16.06 18.49 -1.95
CA ARG A 41 -14.92 18.47 -2.87
C ARG A 41 -15.32 19.00 -4.24
N ASP A 42 -14.63 20.05 -4.69
CA ASP A 42 -14.78 20.60 -6.01
C ASP A 42 -13.76 20.01 -6.97
N PHE A 43 -14.15 18.99 -7.68
CA PHE A 43 -13.32 18.33 -8.69
C PHE A 43 -13.25 19.12 -10.02
N ALA A 44 -14.05 20.14 -10.20
CA ALA A 44 -14.05 21.00 -11.38
C ALA A 44 -13.04 22.17 -11.25
N SER A 45 -12.59 22.48 -10.05
CA SER A 45 -11.62 23.54 -9.80
C SER A 45 -10.25 23.17 -10.36
N ASN A 46 -9.66 24.12 -11.06
CA ASN A 46 -8.27 24.00 -11.50
C ASN A 46 -7.35 24.16 -10.29
N THR A 47 -6.93 23.04 -9.68
CA THR A 47 -6.08 23.02 -8.49
C THR A 47 -4.74 23.73 -8.71
N THR A 48 -4.22 23.76 -9.94
CA THR A 48 -2.99 24.48 -10.28
C THR A 48 -3.13 25.96 -10.01
N SER A 49 -4.22 26.58 -10.44
CA SER A 49 -4.44 28.01 -10.21
C SER A 49 -4.66 28.37 -8.74
N ILE A 50 -5.26 27.47 -7.97
CA ILE A 50 -5.46 27.64 -6.52
C ILE A 50 -4.11 27.61 -5.81
N VAL A 51 -3.26 26.63 -6.15
CA VAL A 51 -1.93 26.49 -5.54
C VAL A 51 -1.05 27.69 -5.89
N ASP A 52 -1.01 28.09 -7.14
CA ASP A 52 -0.21 29.24 -7.59
C ASP A 52 -0.67 30.54 -6.95
N SER A 53 -1.98 30.74 -6.79
CA SER A 53 -2.53 31.96 -6.16
C SER A 53 -2.36 31.97 -4.64
N ALA A 54 -2.41 30.82 -3.99
CA ALA A 54 -2.29 30.70 -2.54
C ALA A 54 -0.85 30.63 -2.03
N GLY A 55 0.14 30.44 -2.92
CA GLY A 55 1.55 30.29 -2.56
C GLY A 55 1.81 29.08 -1.65
N VAL A 56 1.03 28.02 -1.82
CA VAL A 56 1.16 26.82 -0.98
C VAL A 56 2.48 26.12 -1.24
N SER A 57 3.29 26.01 -0.20
CA SER A 57 4.54 25.28 -0.24
C SER A 57 4.71 24.42 1.03
N LEU A 58 5.54 23.38 0.95
CA LEU A 58 5.96 22.65 2.14
C LEU A 58 7.02 23.48 2.89
N PRO A 59 6.70 24.11 4.03
CA PRO A 59 7.60 25.07 4.67
C PRO A 59 8.82 24.40 5.30
N ALA A 60 8.67 23.21 5.85
CA ALA A 60 9.74 22.43 6.45
C ALA A 60 9.35 20.95 6.57
N CYS A 61 10.35 20.09 6.47
CA CYS A 61 10.22 18.69 6.82
C CYS A 61 11.29 18.34 7.85
N ALA A 62 10.92 17.68 8.94
CA ALA A 62 11.82 17.26 9.99
C ALA A 62 11.65 15.79 10.31
N LEU A 63 12.77 15.12 10.59
CA LEU A 63 12.79 13.76 11.07
C LEU A 63 12.96 13.77 12.58
N TYR A 64 12.02 13.17 13.30
CA TYR A 64 12.14 12.93 14.75
C TYR A 64 12.72 11.54 14.97
N VAL A 65 13.75 11.46 15.80
CA VAL A 65 14.47 10.22 16.09
C VAL A 65 14.61 10.04 17.59
N ASP A 66 14.19 8.89 18.07
CA ASP A 66 14.40 8.45 19.45
C ASP A 66 15.70 7.65 19.54
N TYR A 67 16.65 8.14 20.35
CA TYR A 67 17.92 7.45 20.60
C TYR A 67 17.84 6.60 21.85
N VAL A 68 18.21 5.33 21.72
CA VAL A 68 18.37 4.42 22.85
C VAL A 68 19.83 4.38 23.26
N TYR A 69 20.14 4.86 24.44
CA TYR A 69 21.49 4.87 24.99
C TYR A 69 21.75 3.55 25.73
N LEU A 70 22.93 2.98 25.49
CA LEU A 70 23.37 1.73 26.08
C LEU A 70 24.55 1.97 27.02
N ASP A 71 24.72 1.10 28.01
CA ASP A 71 25.90 1.11 28.86
C ASP A 71 27.16 0.61 28.13
N THR A 72 28.32 0.66 28.80
CA THR A 72 29.60 0.32 28.17
C THR A 72 29.69 -1.14 27.76
N GLU A 73 29.14 -2.07 28.55
CA GLU A 73 29.19 -3.50 28.26
C GLU A 73 28.25 -3.86 27.09
N GLU A 74 27.07 -3.30 27.09
CA GLU A 74 26.11 -3.47 25.97
C GLU A 74 26.67 -2.90 24.68
N ARG A 75 27.27 -1.69 24.72
CA ARG A 75 27.91 -1.07 23.56
C ARG A 75 29.03 -1.96 22.98
N ARG A 76 29.87 -2.53 23.83
CA ARG A 76 30.94 -3.45 23.43
C ARG A 76 30.35 -4.69 22.75
N ARG A 77 29.30 -5.25 23.34
CA ARG A 77 28.61 -6.42 22.79
C ARG A 77 28.02 -6.12 21.41
N PHE A 78 27.32 -5.01 21.24
CA PHE A 78 26.76 -4.58 19.96
C PHE A 78 27.83 -4.33 18.89
N ALA A 79 28.98 -3.82 19.26
CA ALA A 79 30.09 -3.59 18.33
C ALA A 79 30.79 -4.88 17.85
N GLN A 80 30.77 -5.94 18.65
CA GLN A 80 31.55 -7.16 18.39
C GLN A 80 30.71 -8.33 17.84
N MET A 81 29.40 -8.34 18.07
CA MET A 81 28.51 -9.41 17.61
C MET A 81 27.96 -9.13 16.22
N SER A 82 27.74 -10.19 15.46
CA SER A 82 26.94 -10.11 14.24
C SER A 82 25.46 -9.88 14.57
N HIS A 83 24.80 -9.04 13.77
CA HIS A 83 23.39 -8.73 13.93
C HIS A 83 22.61 -9.23 12.70
N GLU A 84 21.50 -9.91 12.96
CA GLU A 84 20.58 -10.36 11.94
C GLU A 84 19.20 -9.77 12.25
N TYR A 85 18.62 -9.09 11.28
CA TYR A 85 17.29 -8.49 11.39
C TYR A 85 16.35 -9.12 10.37
N LEU A 86 15.21 -9.57 10.85
CA LEU A 86 14.10 -9.89 9.98
C LEU A 86 13.38 -8.59 9.62
N ILE A 87 13.28 -8.30 8.35
CA ILE A 87 12.62 -7.09 7.85
C ILE A 87 11.47 -7.44 6.92
N ASP A 88 10.40 -6.65 6.99
CA ASP A 88 9.31 -6.68 6.03
C ASP A 88 9.60 -5.66 4.93
N GLN A 89 9.46 -6.08 3.68
CA GLN A 89 9.65 -5.22 2.52
C GLN A 89 8.40 -5.22 1.65
N LEU A 90 8.02 -4.04 1.20
CA LEU A 90 6.97 -3.90 0.19
C LEU A 90 7.54 -4.22 -1.19
N GLN A 91 6.90 -5.14 -1.91
CA GLN A 91 7.14 -5.35 -3.33
C GLN A 91 5.95 -4.79 -4.10
N PHE A 92 6.21 -3.81 -4.95
CA PHE A 92 5.20 -3.16 -5.77
C PHE A 92 5.50 -3.38 -7.25
N MET A 93 4.57 -3.94 -8.00
CA MET A 93 4.74 -4.24 -9.42
C MET A 93 4.46 -3.05 -10.34
N GLY A 94 4.02 -1.94 -9.79
CA GLY A 94 3.54 -0.80 -10.57
C GLY A 94 2.03 -0.88 -10.84
N TYR A 95 1.59 -0.06 -11.76
CA TYR A 95 0.20 0.00 -12.21
C TYR A 95 0.03 -0.82 -13.49
N GLU A 96 -1.00 -1.66 -13.52
CA GLU A 96 -1.42 -2.39 -14.71
C GLU A 96 -2.70 -1.77 -15.26
N SER A 97 -2.65 -1.33 -16.51
CA SER A 97 -3.84 -0.80 -17.18
C SER A 97 -4.75 -1.94 -17.62
N ILE A 98 -5.98 -1.90 -17.20
CA ILE A 98 -7.01 -2.89 -17.52
C ILE A 98 -8.15 -2.24 -18.27
N GLN A 99 -8.79 -3.00 -19.16
CA GLN A 99 -9.96 -2.57 -19.92
C GLN A 99 -11.22 -3.27 -19.40
N ILE A 100 -12.24 -2.51 -19.06
CA ILE A 100 -13.51 -3.04 -18.52
C ILE A 100 -14.15 -4.08 -19.45
N ALA A 101 -14.02 -3.90 -20.75
CA ALA A 101 -14.60 -4.83 -21.75
C ALA A 101 -13.96 -6.23 -21.76
N GLN A 102 -12.82 -6.41 -21.11
CA GLN A 102 -12.12 -7.69 -21.09
C GLN A 102 -12.43 -8.45 -19.79
N VAL A 103 -13.12 -9.55 -19.87
CA VAL A 103 -13.55 -10.36 -18.73
C VAL A 103 -13.22 -11.84 -19.00
N PRO A 104 -12.59 -12.57 -18.06
CA PRO A 104 -11.95 -12.09 -16.81
C PRO A 104 -10.61 -11.39 -17.06
N GLN A 105 -10.27 -10.47 -16.18
CA GLN A 105 -8.93 -9.88 -16.12
C GLN A 105 -7.96 -10.90 -15.52
N LYS A 106 -6.72 -10.92 -16.03
CA LYS A 106 -5.65 -11.79 -15.52
C LYS A 106 -4.37 -10.98 -15.37
N ILE A 107 -3.98 -10.74 -14.13
CA ILE A 107 -2.76 -10.03 -13.79
C ILE A 107 -1.71 -11.04 -13.35
N ARG A 108 -0.54 -11.04 -13.99
CA ARG A 108 0.59 -11.86 -13.56
C ARG A 108 1.28 -11.21 -12.38
N LEU A 109 1.52 -12.00 -11.33
CA LEU A 109 2.16 -11.55 -10.09
C LEU A 109 3.65 -11.94 -10.15
N ASN A 110 4.52 -10.95 -10.40
CA ASN A 110 5.97 -11.16 -10.48
C ASN A 110 6.63 -10.73 -9.16
N PHE A 111 6.38 -11.49 -8.10
CA PHE A 111 6.99 -11.26 -6.79
C PHE A 111 8.09 -12.29 -6.51
N ASN A 112 8.99 -11.94 -5.62
CA ASN A 112 10.05 -12.77 -5.12
C ASN A 112 9.96 -12.90 -3.60
N HIS A 113 10.76 -13.81 -3.04
CA HIS A 113 10.89 -14.05 -1.60
C HIS A 113 9.60 -14.55 -0.93
N PRO A 114 9.66 -14.91 0.35
CA PRO A 114 8.48 -15.26 1.13
C PRO A 114 7.53 -14.07 1.27
N VAL A 115 6.28 -14.25 0.85
CA VAL A 115 5.23 -13.23 0.89
C VAL A 115 4.22 -13.59 1.98
N LYS A 116 3.95 -12.66 2.90
CA LYS A 116 2.96 -12.81 3.96
C LYS A 116 1.54 -12.62 3.44
N GLU A 117 1.34 -11.59 2.62
CA GLU A 117 0.03 -11.21 2.09
C GLU A 117 0.13 -10.52 0.74
N LEU A 118 -0.94 -10.55 0.00
CA LEU A 118 -1.15 -9.78 -1.23
C LEU A 118 -2.23 -8.74 -0.97
N ILE A 119 -1.93 -7.50 -1.38
CA ILE A 119 -2.88 -6.39 -1.32
C ILE A 119 -3.02 -5.82 -2.72
N TRP A 120 -4.26 -5.54 -3.14
CA TRP A 120 -4.52 -4.90 -4.43
C TRP A 120 -5.70 -3.94 -4.34
N THR A 121 -5.69 -2.96 -5.21
CA THR A 121 -6.74 -1.97 -5.36
C THR A 121 -6.98 -1.75 -6.84
N LEU A 122 -8.19 -1.32 -7.20
CA LEU A 122 -8.51 -0.81 -8.52
C LEU A 122 -8.91 0.64 -8.41
N GLN A 123 -8.58 1.41 -9.43
CA GLN A 123 -8.84 2.84 -9.43
C GLN A 123 -9.06 3.33 -10.86
N TRP A 124 -9.95 4.28 -11.03
CA TRP A 124 -10.07 5.01 -12.30
C TRP A 124 -8.79 5.79 -12.58
N GLN A 125 -8.29 5.70 -13.82
CA GLN A 125 -7.09 6.43 -14.23
C GLN A 125 -7.23 7.94 -14.01
N ALA A 126 -8.38 8.53 -14.28
CA ALA A 126 -8.64 9.94 -14.08
C ALA A 126 -8.52 10.42 -12.62
N ASN A 127 -8.57 9.52 -11.64
CA ASN A 127 -8.40 9.90 -10.22
C ASN A 127 -6.94 10.28 -9.88
N PHE A 128 -5.97 9.84 -10.67
CA PHE A 128 -4.54 10.05 -10.39
C PHE A 128 -3.70 10.51 -11.61
N GLU A 129 -4.30 10.68 -12.78
CA GLU A 129 -3.60 11.13 -13.98
C GLU A 129 -3.28 12.62 -13.90
N VAL A 130 -2.00 12.96 -14.02
CA VAL A 130 -1.52 14.34 -13.94
C VAL A 130 -2.08 15.17 -15.10
N GLY A 131 -2.66 16.31 -14.77
CA GLY A 131 -3.23 17.27 -15.75
C GLY A 131 -4.72 17.12 -16.04
N THR A 132 -5.31 15.95 -15.81
CA THR A 132 -6.75 15.71 -15.84
C THR A 132 -7.25 15.20 -14.50
N ALA A 133 -6.33 14.97 -13.57
CA ALA A 133 -6.58 14.33 -12.31
C ALA A 133 -7.48 15.18 -11.42
N TYR A 134 -8.39 14.50 -10.82
CA TYR A 134 -9.22 15.05 -9.76
C TYR A 134 -8.54 15.03 -8.39
N ASN A 135 -7.25 14.63 -8.32
CA ASN A 135 -6.46 14.43 -7.09
C ASN A 135 -7.16 13.53 -6.05
N ASP A 136 -7.96 12.57 -6.53
CA ASP A 136 -8.73 11.66 -5.69
C ASP A 136 -7.98 10.33 -5.48
N TRP A 137 -6.74 10.44 -5.01
CA TRP A 137 -5.75 9.38 -4.89
C TRP A 137 -6.19 8.16 -4.08
N PHE A 138 -7.17 8.33 -3.19
CA PHE A 138 -7.64 7.26 -2.30
C PHE A 138 -9.06 6.78 -2.64
N ASN A 139 -9.59 7.18 -3.77
CA ASN A 139 -10.86 6.67 -4.27
C ASN A 139 -10.62 5.38 -5.07
N PHE A 140 -10.92 4.26 -4.46
CA PHE A 140 -10.84 2.92 -5.05
C PHE A 140 -12.23 2.34 -5.35
N SER A 141 -13.25 3.17 -5.41
CA SER A 141 -14.63 2.76 -5.66
C SER A 141 -14.99 2.77 -7.15
N ALA A 142 -16.13 2.21 -7.46
CA ALA A 142 -16.74 2.28 -8.80
C ALA A 142 -17.33 3.65 -9.14
N SER A 143 -17.32 4.61 -8.20
CA SER A 143 -17.80 5.97 -8.46
C SER A 143 -17.02 6.61 -9.59
N LEU A 144 -17.71 7.30 -10.49
CA LEU A 144 -17.06 7.96 -11.60
C LEU A 144 -16.13 9.07 -11.09
N PRO A 145 -15.00 9.26 -11.78
CA PRO A 145 -14.06 10.33 -11.45
C PRO A 145 -14.76 11.69 -11.43
N GLY A 146 -14.37 12.53 -10.47
CA GLY A 146 -14.93 13.86 -10.34
C GLY A 146 -16.34 13.92 -9.73
N THR A 147 -16.82 12.82 -9.20
CA THR A 147 -18.09 12.81 -8.43
C THR A 147 -17.80 12.60 -6.94
N PRO A 148 -18.55 13.28 -6.05
CA PRO A 148 -18.47 13.00 -4.63
C PRO A 148 -18.70 11.50 -4.37
N LEU A 149 -17.96 10.92 -3.43
CA LEU A 149 -18.16 9.53 -3.03
C LEU A 149 -19.57 9.37 -2.43
N PRO A 150 -20.47 8.64 -3.09
CA PRO A 150 -21.78 8.41 -2.53
C PRO A 150 -21.68 7.52 -1.29
N SER A 151 -22.60 7.68 -0.35
CA SER A 151 -22.68 6.84 0.85
C SER A 151 -22.86 5.34 0.54
N ASN A 152 -23.31 5.02 -0.68
CA ASN A 152 -23.51 3.67 -1.20
C ASN A 152 -22.50 3.32 -2.30
N ALA A 153 -21.28 3.85 -2.24
CA ALA A 153 -20.22 3.50 -3.18
C ALA A 153 -20.05 1.97 -3.29
N THR A 154 -19.81 1.49 -4.49
CA THR A 154 -19.71 0.06 -4.80
C THR A 154 -18.30 -0.35 -5.20
N ASP A 155 -18.06 -1.65 -5.18
CA ASP A 155 -16.81 -2.26 -5.60
C ASP A 155 -16.66 -2.24 -7.13
N LEU A 156 -15.43 -2.07 -7.63
CA LEU A 156 -15.08 -2.24 -9.05
C LEU A 156 -14.95 -3.72 -9.46
N ILE A 157 -14.81 -4.61 -8.49
CA ILE A 157 -14.65 -6.05 -8.70
C ILE A 157 -15.89 -6.77 -8.20
N THR A 158 -16.33 -7.79 -8.93
CA THR A 158 -17.42 -8.70 -8.49
C THR A 158 -16.88 -9.90 -7.74
N ASP A 159 -15.82 -10.48 -8.25
CA ASP A 159 -15.18 -11.67 -7.68
C ASP A 159 -13.70 -11.72 -8.04
N ALA A 160 -12.94 -12.57 -7.34
CA ALA A 160 -11.54 -12.80 -7.65
C ALA A 160 -11.10 -14.23 -7.31
N GLN A 161 -9.95 -14.61 -7.88
CA GLN A 161 -9.29 -15.89 -7.68
C GLN A 161 -7.78 -15.73 -7.83
N ILE A 162 -7.01 -16.45 -7.01
CA ILE A 162 -5.55 -16.55 -7.14
C ILE A 162 -5.19 -17.93 -7.65
N THR A 163 -4.34 -17.99 -8.66
CA THR A 163 -3.78 -19.25 -9.18
C THR A 163 -2.27 -19.24 -9.04
N LEU A 164 -1.72 -20.36 -8.59
CA LEU A 164 -0.30 -20.56 -8.38
C LEU A 164 0.14 -21.80 -9.17
N ASN A 165 1.08 -21.63 -10.12
CA ASN A 165 1.54 -22.67 -11.03
C ASN A 165 0.40 -23.43 -11.74
N GLY A 166 -0.65 -22.71 -12.12
CA GLY A 166 -1.81 -23.26 -12.81
C GLY A 166 -2.86 -23.92 -11.90
N HIS A 167 -2.58 -24.04 -10.60
CA HIS A 167 -3.53 -24.56 -9.63
C HIS A 167 -4.27 -23.43 -8.93
N ASP A 168 -5.57 -23.58 -8.77
CA ASP A 168 -6.39 -22.63 -8.03
C ASP A 168 -6.04 -22.71 -6.54
N ARG A 169 -5.62 -21.59 -5.96
CA ARG A 169 -5.34 -21.51 -4.51
C ARG A 169 -6.63 -21.69 -3.70
N PHE A 170 -7.74 -21.20 -4.25
CA PHE A 170 -9.10 -21.34 -3.74
C PHE A 170 -10.08 -21.16 -4.91
N SER A 171 -11.32 -21.61 -4.74
CA SER A 171 -12.40 -21.36 -5.72
C SER A 171 -12.69 -19.85 -5.82
N VAL A 172 -13.26 -19.41 -6.93
CA VAL A 172 -13.69 -18.02 -7.11
C VAL A 172 -14.48 -17.54 -5.89
N ARG A 173 -14.12 -16.39 -5.35
CA ARG A 173 -14.75 -15.78 -4.17
C ARG A 173 -15.26 -14.38 -4.51
N PRO A 174 -16.38 -13.95 -3.92
CA PRO A 174 -16.88 -12.59 -4.10
C PRO A 174 -15.92 -11.55 -3.50
N GLN A 175 -15.96 -10.33 -4.00
CA GLN A 175 -15.13 -9.21 -3.55
C GLN A 175 -15.20 -8.97 -2.03
N THR A 176 -16.35 -9.19 -1.42
CA THR A 176 -16.56 -9.03 0.03
C THR A 176 -15.69 -9.97 0.84
N TYR A 177 -15.33 -11.14 0.30
CA TYR A 177 -14.40 -12.05 0.95
C TYR A 177 -13.03 -11.39 1.15
N PHE A 178 -12.49 -10.73 0.13
CA PHE A 178 -11.17 -10.09 0.18
C PHE A 178 -11.18 -8.75 0.90
N ARG A 179 -12.30 -8.03 0.85
CA ARG A 179 -12.43 -6.69 1.45
C ARG A 179 -12.83 -6.71 2.92
N LEU A 180 -13.65 -7.67 3.34
CA LEU A 180 -14.23 -7.72 4.68
C LEU A 180 -13.77 -8.95 5.47
N VAL A 181 -13.91 -10.16 4.89
CA VAL A 181 -13.66 -11.40 5.63
C VAL A 181 -12.16 -11.59 5.91
N GLN A 182 -11.32 -11.43 4.91
CA GLN A 182 -9.86 -11.56 5.07
C GLN A 182 -9.29 -10.53 6.07
N PRO A 183 -9.61 -9.23 5.98
CA PRO A 183 -9.17 -8.27 7.00
C PRO A 183 -9.71 -8.59 8.40
N TYR A 184 -10.96 -9.01 8.51
CA TYR A 184 -11.53 -9.38 9.81
C TYR A 184 -10.80 -10.55 10.46
N GLN A 185 -10.38 -11.55 9.67
CA GLN A 185 -9.70 -12.74 10.18
C GLN A 185 -8.21 -12.52 10.48
N CYS A 186 -7.54 -11.70 9.68
CA CYS A 186 -6.09 -11.63 9.68
C CYS A 186 -5.52 -10.29 10.19
N HIS A 187 -6.32 -9.24 10.19
CA HIS A 187 -5.90 -7.89 10.56
C HIS A 187 -6.64 -7.37 11.79
N THR A 188 -6.09 -6.34 12.42
CA THR A 188 -6.69 -5.68 13.58
C THR A 188 -7.85 -4.77 13.22
N ARG A 189 -7.92 -4.31 11.97
CA ARG A 189 -8.97 -3.41 11.47
C ARG A 189 -9.36 -3.74 10.03
N ILE A 190 -10.61 -3.46 9.69
CA ILE A 190 -11.12 -3.52 8.33
C ILE A 190 -10.99 -2.13 7.72
N PRO A 191 -10.31 -1.97 6.56
CA PRO A 191 -10.25 -0.69 5.86
C PRO A 191 -11.65 -0.23 5.41
N ASN A 192 -11.94 1.07 5.55
CA ASN A 192 -13.19 1.65 5.03
C ASN A 192 -13.19 1.83 3.51
N ASN A 193 -12.01 1.76 2.88
CA ASN A 193 -11.85 1.88 1.43
C ASN A 193 -11.95 0.52 0.74
N PHE A 194 -12.11 0.53 -0.58
CA PHE A 194 -12.21 -0.68 -1.42
C PHE A 194 -10.81 -1.28 -1.65
N ILE A 195 -10.20 -1.75 -0.58
CA ILE A 195 -8.89 -2.41 -0.55
C ILE A 195 -9.13 -3.90 -0.38
N TYR A 196 -8.55 -4.68 -1.26
CA TYR A 196 -8.67 -6.13 -1.26
C TYR A 196 -7.38 -6.74 -0.78
N LEU A 197 -7.47 -7.77 0.05
CA LEU A 197 -6.30 -8.48 0.53
C LEU A 197 -6.53 -9.99 0.59
N TYR A 198 -5.44 -10.72 0.50
CA TYR A 198 -5.39 -12.16 0.78
C TYR A 198 -4.13 -12.48 1.56
N SER A 199 -4.30 -13.06 2.74
CA SER A 199 -3.20 -13.45 3.61
C SER A 199 -2.83 -14.93 3.43
N PHE A 200 -1.53 -15.21 3.35
CA PHE A 200 -0.97 -16.55 3.39
C PHE A 200 -0.63 -16.99 4.82
N GLY A 201 -0.54 -16.04 5.75
CA GLY A 201 -0.31 -16.27 7.16
C GLY A 201 -1.56 -16.03 8.00
N LEU A 202 -1.54 -16.50 9.23
CA LEU A 202 -2.64 -16.28 10.18
C LEU A 202 -2.70 -14.84 10.67
N ARG A 203 -1.53 -14.22 10.89
CA ARG A 203 -1.37 -12.87 11.43
C ARG A 203 -0.27 -12.13 10.66
N PRO A 204 -0.59 -11.56 9.49
CA PRO A 204 0.41 -10.90 8.65
C PRO A 204 0.97 -9.61 9.27
N GLU A 205 0.23 -8.96 10.18
CA GLU A 205 0.67 -7.75 10.87
C GLU A 205 1.77 -7.99 11.91
N GLU A 206 1.93 -9.23 12.38
CA GLU A 206 2.97 -9.55 13.35
C GLU A 206 4.36 -9.57 12.67
N HIS A 207 5.37 -9.08 13.40
CA HIS A 207 6.74 -9.06 12.93
C HIS A 207 7.25 -10.47 12.63
N GLN A 208 6.99 -11.43 13.55
CA GLN A 208 7.32 -12.83 13.34
C GLN A 208 6.31 -13.47 12.39
N PRO A 209 6.74 -14.05 11.24
CA PRO A 209 5.82 -14.62 10.27
C PRO A 209 5.04 -15.80 10.85
N SER A 210 3.73 -15.78 10.69
CA SER A 210 2.82 -16.88 11.05
C SER A 210 2.46 -17.77 9.86
N GLY A 211 3.04 -17.51 8.71
CA GLY A 211 2.87 -18.23 7.45
C GLY A 211 3.26 -17.34 6.28
N THR A 212 3.85 -17.95 5.26
CA THR A 212 4.25 -17.27 4.03
C THR A 212 4.16 -18.22 2.84
N VAL A 213 4.07 -17.66 1.65
CA VAL A 213 4.29 -18.38 0.40
C VAL A 213 5.58 -17.89 -0.24
N ASN A 214 6.46 -18.80 -0.62
CA ASN A 214 7.70 -18.43 -1.29
C ASN A 214 7.46 -18.21 -2.78
N MET A 215 7.27 -16.96 -3.17
CA MET A 215 7.00 -16.58 -4.57
C MET A 215 8.20 -16.83 -5.48
N SER A 216 9.44 -16.88 -4.97
CA SER A 216 10.61 -17.24 -5.78
C SER A 216 10.59 -18.69 -6.30
N ARG A 217 9.72 -19.55 -5.76
CA ARG A 217 9.55 -20.94 -6.19
C ARG A 217 8.28 -21.15 -7.02
N ILE A 218 7.58 -20.08 -7.35
CA ILE A 218 6.33 -20.11 -8.10
C ILE A 218 6.58 -19.42 -9.45
N ASP A 219 6.62 -20.20 -10.53
CA ASP A 219 6.92 -19.68 -11.87
C ASP A 219 5.76 -18.87 -12.45
N ASN A 220 4.54 -19.19 -12.08
CA ASN A 220 3.34 -18.55 -12.60
C ASN A 220 2.30 -18.31 -11.51
N ALA A 221 2.32 -17.10 -10.96
CA ALA A 221 1.30 -16.61 -10.05
C ALA A 221 0.41 -15.61 -10.78
N GLN A 222 -0.91 -15.77 -10.68
CA GLN A 222 -1.88 -14.88 -11.32
C GLN A 222 -3.01 -14.51 -10.37
N LEU A 223 -3.40 -13.26 -10.41
CA LEU A 223 -4.66 -12.76 -9.88
C LEU A 223 -5.65 -12.66 -11.03
N LYS A 224 -6.76 -13.35 -10.91
CA LYS A 224 -7.89 -13.30 -11.86
C LYS A 224 -9.06 -12.63 -11.16
N PHE A 225 -9.76 -11.74 -11.85
CA PHE A 225 -10.97 -11.12 -11.32
C PHE A 225 -11.93 -10.69 -12.43
N ASN A 226 -13.20 -10.59 -12.07
CA ASN A 226 -14.24 -10.01 -12.90
C ASN A 226 -14.57 -8.61 -12.38
N MET A 227 -14.89 -7.72 -13.31
CA MET A 227 -15.27 -6.35 -13.00
C MET A 227 -16.80 -6.19 -12.99
N THR A 228 -17.25 -5.17 -12.26
CA THR A 228 -18.66 -4.80 -12.16
C THR A 228 -19.18 -4.17 -13.44
#